data_d5d7f9685804769ac18f07b77b3f1ed6
#
_entry.id   d5d7f9685804769ac18f07b77b3f1ed6
#
_cell.length_a   1.000
_cell.length_b   1.000
_cell.length_c   1.000
_cell.angle_alpha   90.00
_cell.angle_beta   90.00
_cell.angle_gamma   90.00
#
_symmetry.space_group_name_H-M   'P 1'
#
loop_
_entity.id
_entity.type
_entity.pdbx_description
1 polymer ?
#
loop_
_entity_poly.entity_id
_entity_poly.type
_entity_poly.pdbx_seq_one_letter_code
_entity_poly.pdbx_strand_id
1 'polypeptide(L)'
;MRHPTTVACVPVLGNLAYASLAGGFLCSDVLSLRILLICGYSGLVTYHALRPTPLLIPLRWSGFFVVVNLVMATMLIVEQLPPSFTDEEEELHVQHFAPLSLTSFRALMDIGTRRTYNDGDVLTVANQPCDTLFFIVSGKASMTNASGKHISKLQRGAFPNCMSFQRAGWDSTRRHSSSSSSSGIHDNDTSSSDSDSNSNNNNNNNVAYGTIRCEGDVECIVWDGEDLQTLLETYNDDDDMILRMDHVVIEAVIRRLLVDSEGANVTDYIRVISQGWAHENVQQRKIKSMTTKRKKDEEK
;
A
#
# COMPACT_ATOMS: atom_id res chain seq x y z
N MET A 1 62.34 3.38 -6.30
CA MET A 1 62.37 2.43 -7.45
C MET A 1 61.03 1.65 -7.42
N ARG A 2 60.19 1.78 -8.44
CA ARG A 2 58.95 0.98 -8.52
C ARG A 2 59.25 -0.36 -9.15
N HIS A 3 58.65 -1.45 -8.63
CA HIS A 3 58.87 -2.81 -9.12
C HIS A 3 58.39 -2.93 -10.60
N PRO A 4 59.13 -3.60 -11.48
CA PRO A 4 58.79 -3.69 -12.91
C PRO A 4 57.41 -4.32 -13.19
N THR A 5 56.94 -5.17 -12.30
CA THR A 5 55.60 -5.78 -12.37
C THR A 5 54.46 -4.77 -12.22
N THR A 6 54.66 -3.67 -11.46
CA THR A 6 53.63 -2.63 -11.28
C THR A 6 53.37 -1.84 -12.56
N VAL A 7 54.40 -1.65 -13.41
CA VAL A 7 54.32 -0.89 -14.66
C VAL A 7 53.51 -1.64 -15.74
N ALA A 8 53.63 -2.96 -15.78
CA ALA A 8 52.90 -3.79 -16.75
C ALA A 8 51.41 -3.95 -16.44
N CYS A 9 50.99 -3.88 -15.16
CA CYS A 9 49.59 -4.03 -14.75
C CYS A 9 48.74 -2.76 -14.92
N VAL A 10 49.36 -1.57 -15.01
CA VAL A 10 48.63 -0.29 -15.08
C VAL A 10 47.69 -0.19 -16.31
N PRO A 11 48.13 -0.54 -17.56
CA PRO A 11 47.23 -0.48 -18.72
C PRO A 11 46.05 -1.47 -18.62
N VAL A 12 46.29 -2.67 -18.08
CA VAL A 12 45.26 -3.70 -17.89
C VAL A 12 44.21 -3.21 -16.93
N LEU A 13 44.62 -2.59 -15.81
CA LEU A 13 43.72 -2.02 -14.82
C LEU A 13 42.84 -0.90 -15.42
N GLY A 14 43.41 -0.03 -16.25
CA GLY A 14 42.69 1.02 -16.94
C GLY A 14 41.62 0.46 -17.89
N ASN A 15 41.98 -0.53 -18.70
CA ASN A 15 41.01 -1.17 -19.61
C ASN A 15 39.89 -1.90 -18.86
N LEU A 16 40.22 -2.58 -17.77
CA LEU A 16 39.21 -3.24 -16.93
C LEU A 16 38.26 -2.23 -16.27
N ALA A 17 38.79 -1.10 -15.82
CA ALA A 17 37.96 0.00 -15.26
C ALA A 17 36.98 0.54 -16.29
N TYR A 18 37.41 0.83 -17.51
CA TYR A 18 36.53 1.28 -18.59
C TYR A 18 35.54 0.20 -19.03
N ALA A 19 35.96 -1.07 -19.06
CA ALA A 19 35.05 -2.18 -19.34
C ALA A 19 33.95 -2.32 -18.26
N SER A 20 34.28 -2.09 -16.98
CA SER A 20 33.29 -2.06 -15.88
C SER A 20 32.31 -0.91 -16.04
N LEU A 21 32.79 0.29 -16.40
CA LEU A 21 31.89 1.44 -16.67
C LEU A 21 30.98 1.15 -17.86
N ALA A 22 31.50 0.61 -18.96
CA ALA A 22 30.68 0.25 -20.11
C ALA A 22 29.66 -0.84 -19.78
N GLY A 23 30.07 -1.85 -19.00
CA GLY A 23 29.16 -2.89 -18.51
C GLY A 23 28.03 -2.35 -17.65
N GLY A 24 28.29 -1.29 -16.87
CA GLY A 24 27.26 -0.62 -16.09
C GLY A 24 26.10 -0.11 -16.93
N PHE A 25 26.37 0.49 -18.09
CA PHE A 25 25.31 1.00 -18.99
C PHE A 25 24.49 -0.11 -19.67
N LEU A 26 24.91 -1.35 -19.60
CA LEU A 26 24.16 -2.50 -20.12
C LEU A 26 23.23 -3.13 -19.07
N CYS A 27 23.35 -2.72 -17.80
CA CYS A 27 22.50 -3.23 -16.73
C CYS A 27 21.14 -2.53 -16.75
N SER A 28 20.07 -3.31 -16.70
CA SER A 28 18.71 -2.81 -16.52
C SER A 28 18.38 -2.49 -15.06
N ASP A 29 19.07 -3.15 -14.13
CA ASP A 29 18.91 -2.93 -12.69
C ASP A 29 19.79 -1.77 -12.19
N VAL A 30 19.16 -0.82 -11.51
CA VAL A 30 19.80 0.42 -11.04
C VAL A 30 20.88 0.14 -9.98
N LEU A 31 20.68 -0.83 -9.10
CA LEU A 31 21.66 -1.18 -8.06
C LEU A 31 22.91 -1.80 -8.69
N SER A 32 22.76 -2.73 -9.61
CA SER A 32 23.85 -3.35 -10.36
C SER A 32 24.64 -2.31 -11.17
N LEU A 33 23.95 -1.35 -11.80
CA LEU A 33 24.59 -0.20 -12.46
C LEU A 33 25.48 0.57 -11.47
N ARG A 34 24.98 0.92 -10.28
CA ARG A 34 25.75 1.67 -9.27
C ARG A 34 26.98 0.91 -8.80
N ILE A 35 26.86 -0.40 -8.56
CA ILE A 35 27.98 -1.24 -8.16
C ILE A 35 29.08 -1.26 -9.23
N LEU A 36 28.72 -1.44 -10.51
CA LEU A 36 29.69 -1.43 -11.61
C LEU A 36 30.33 -0.05 -11.80
N LEU A 37 29.61 1.04 -11.61
CA LEU A 37 30.17 2.39 -11.62
C LEU A 37 31.16 2.61 -10.47
N ILE A 38 30.87 2.14 -9.26
CA ILE A 38 31.79 2.19 -8.12
C ILE A 38 33.08 1.43 -8.43
N CYS A 39 32.98 0.20 -8.96
CA CYS A 39 34.11 -0.61 -9.36
C CYS A 39 34.95 0.08 -10.46
N GLY A 40 34.28 0.59 -11.49
CA GLY A 40 34.94 1.28 -12.61
C GLY A 40 35.66 2.55 -12.17
N TYR A 41 34.99 3.45 -11.43
CA TYR A 41 35.62 4.67 -10.94
C TYR A 41 36.73 4.41 -9.92
N SER A 42 36.58 3.41 -9.03
CA SER A 42 37.69 2.98 -8.13
C SER A 42 38.89 2.46 -8.89
N GLY A 43 38.65 1.70 -9.97
CA GLY A 43 39.71 1.27 -10.88
C GLY A 43 40.41 2.44 -11.55
N LEU A 44 39.67 3.49 -12.00
CA LEU A 44 40.25 4.71 -12.56
C LEU A 44 41.02 5.52 -11.53
N VAL A 45 40.56 5.64 -10.29
CA VAL A 45 41.32 6.26 -9.20
C VAL A 45 42.65 5.58 -9.03
N THR A 46 42.66 4.25 -8.93
CA THR A 46 43.89 3.45 -8.80
C THR A 46 44.79 3.59 -10.02
N TYR A 47 44.22 3.53 -11.24
CA TYR A 47 44.97 3.72 -12.50
C TYR A 47 45.66 5.08 -12.56
N HIS A 48 44.94 6.19 -12.23
CA HIS A 48 45.51 7.54 -12.29
C HIS A 48 46.55 7.79 -11.20
N ALA A 49 46.37 7.16 -10.01
CA ALA A 49 47.32 7.27 -8.91
C ALA A 49 48.61 6.49 -9.17
N LEU A 50 48.54 5.34 -9.85
CA LEU A 50 49.70 4.49 -10.13
C LEU A 50 50.57 4.96 -11.32
N ARG A 51 50.09 5.94 -12.10
CA ARG A 51 50.87 6.50 -13.20
C ARG A 51 52.16 7.17 -12.70
N PRO A 52 53.22 7.18 -13.52
CA PRO A 52 54.47 7.89 -13.18
C PRO A 52 54.23 9.38 -12.92
N THR A 53 53.37 10.01 -13.70
CA THR A 53 52.87 11.37 -13.52
C THR A 53 51.37 11.30 -13.18
N PRO A 54 50.98 11.44 -11.91
CA PRO A 54 49.58 11.38 -11.52
C PRO A 54 48.75 12.50 -12.16
N LEU A 55 47.62 12.14 -12.78
CA LEU A 55 46.70 13.10 -13.36
C LEU A 55 45.72 13.55 -12.26
N LEU A 56 46.01 14.68 -11.61
CA LEU A 56 45.22 15.15 -10.44
C LEU A 56 43.78 15.47 -10.76
N ILE A 57 43.47 16.03 -11.94
CA ILE A 57 42.09 16.39 -12.30
C ILE A 57 41.25 15.13 -12.49
N PRO A 58 41.60 14.16 -13.35
CA PRO A 58 40.82 12.91 -13.46
C PRO A 58 40.76 12.12 -12.14
N LEU A 59 41.80 12.14 -11.34
CA LEU A 59 41.85 11.45 -10.05
C LEU A 59 40.81 12.01 -9.09
N ARG A 60 40.72 13.34 -8.96
CA ARG A 60 39.73 13.99 -8.08
C ARG A 60 38.30 13.73 -8.54
N TRP A 61 38.03 13.86 -9.83
CA TRP A 61 36.70 13.61 -10.37
C TRP A 61 36.31 12.14 -10.26
N SER A 62 37.18 11.19 -10.53
CA SER A 62 36.90 9.76 -10.32
C SER A 62 36.61 9.45 -8.86
N GLY A 63 37.37 10.04 -7.91
CA GLY A 63 37.09 9.91 -6.48
C GLY A 63 35.73 10.48 -6.08
N PHE A 64 35.37 11.66 -6.61
CA PHE A 64 34.07 12.25 -6.40
C PHE A 64 32.94 11.32 -6.90
N PHE A 65 33.06 10.75 -8.10
CA PHE A 65 32.06 9.82 -8.63
C PHE A 65 31.96 8.52 -7.83
N VAL A 66 33.05 8.02 -7.24
CA VAL A 66 32.97 6.89 -6.29
C VAL A 66 32.09 7.24 -5.12
N VAL A 67 32.30 8.40 -4.48
CA VAL A 67 31.51 8.83 -3.32
C VAL A 67 30.03 8.99 -3.68
N VAL A 68 29.72 9.68 -4.78
CA VAL A 68 28.33 9.88 -5.22
C VAL A 68 27.62 8.55 -5.48
N ASN A 69 28.28 7.62 -6.21
CA ASN A 69 27.65 6.32 -6.49
C ASN A 69 27.54 5.45 -5.24
N LEU A 70 28.47 5.55 -4.29
CA LEU A 70 28.39 4.85 -3.01
C LEU A 70 27.20 5.33 -2.19
N VAL A 71 26.99 6.65 -2.09
CA VAL A 71 25.81 7.23 -1.39
C VAL A 71 24.52 6.76 -2.03
N MET A 72 24.43 6.85 -3.37
CA MET A 72 23.22 6.42 -4.10
C MET A 72 22.97 4.91 -3.97
N ALA A 73 24.01 4.08 -4.03
CA ALA A 73 23.87 2.63 -3.82
C ALA A 73 23.42 2.32 -2.39
N THR A 74 23.95 3.04 -1.39
CA THR A 74 23.51 2.89 0.01
C THR A 74 22.05 3.25 0.19
N MET A 75 21.58 4.37 -0.39
CA MET A 75 20.17 4.76 -0.37
C MET A 75 19.28 3.67 -0.97
N LEU A 76 19.63 3.16 -2.16
CA LEU A 76 18.88 2.08 -2.82
C LEU A 76 18.84 0.79 -1.99
N ILE A 77 19.93 0.44 -1.31
CA ILE A 77 19.97 -0.74 -0.42
C ILE A 77 19.06 -0.51 0.79
N VAL A 78 19.08 0.67 1.39
CA VAL A 78 18.22 1.00 2.55
C VAL A 78 16.74 0.95 2.16
N GLU A 79 16.38 1.46 0.97
CA GLU A 79 15.01 1.38 0.45
C GLU A 79 14.54 -0.05 0.18
N GLN A 80 15.45 -0.96 -0.17
CA GLN A 80 15.14 -2.37 -0.44
C GLN A 80 15.14 -3.25 0.81
N LEU A 81 15.63 -2.75 1.95
CA LEU A 81 15.58 -3.51 3.19
C LEU A 81 14.12 -3.71 3.62
N PRO A 82 13.73 -4.95 3.93
CA PRO A 82 12.40 -5.18 4.46
C PRO A 82 12.23 -4.39 5.77
N PRO A 83 11.07 -3.78 6.00
CA PRO A 83 10.81 -3.09 7.24
C PRO A 83 10.99 -4.04 8.42
N SER A 84 11.60 -3.56 9.49
CA SER A 84 11.74 -4.34 10.73
C SER A 84 10.42 -4.30 11.51
N PHE A 85 9.93 -5.46 11.89
CA PHE A 85 8.74 -5.62 12.72
C PHE A 85 9.14 -6.12 14.10
N THR A 86 8.32 -5.83 15.10
CA THR A 86 8.36 -6.52 16.37
C THR A 86 7.76 -7.93 16.20
N ASP A 87 8.12 -8.87 17.09
CA ASP A 87 7.59 -10.25 17.04
C ASP A 87 6.04 -10.28 17.03
N GLU A 88 5.43 -9.33 17.74
CA GLU A 88 3.97 -9.17 17.79
C GLU A 88 3.39 -8.66 16.45
N GLU A 89 4.03 -7.68 15.82
CA GLU A 89 3.60 -7.16 14.51
C GLU A 89 3.75 -8.22 13.42
N GLU A 90 4.81 -9.02 13.48
CA GLU A 90 5.01 -10.14 12.56
C GLU A 90 3.92 -11.19 12.74
N GLU A 91 3.58 -11.54 13.99
CA GLU A 91 2.47 -12.44 14.28
C GLU A 91 1.14 -11.88 13.76
N LEU A 92 0.86 -10.61 13.98
CA LEU A 92 -0.35 -9.95 13.47
C LEU A 92 -0.41 -9.96 11.94
N HIS A 93 0.72 -9.68 11.27
CA HIS A 93 0.78 -9.75 9.81
C HIS A 93 0.46 -11.14 9.30
N VAL A 94 1.13 -12.17 9.82
CA VAL A 94 0.95 -13.55 9.37
C VAL A 94 -0.47 -14.07 9.66
N GLN A 95 -1.05 -13.70 10.79
CA GLN A 95 -2.36 -14.22 11.20
C GLN A 95 -3.54 -13.46 10.58
N HIS A 96 -3.42 -12.15 10.39
CA HIS A 96 -4.57 -11.29 10.06
C HIS A 96 -4.39 -10.42 8.83
N PHE A 97 -3.14 -10.07 8.47
CA PHE A 97 -2.84 -9.14 7.39
C PHE A 97 -1.99 -9.77 6.27
N ALA A 98 -1.97 -11.11 6.20
CA ALA A 98 -1.19 -11.85 5.19
C ALA A 98 -1.41 -11.42 3.72
N PRO A 99 -2.60 -10.93 3.29
CA PRO A 99 -2.79 -10.42 1.94
C PRO A 99 -2.02 -9.13 1.63
N LEU A 100 -1.65 -8.33 2.65
CA LEU A 100 -0.88 -7.10 2.47
C LEU A 100 0.60 -7.42 2.25
N SER A 101 1.27 -6.60 1.42
CA SER A 101 2.73 -6.62 1.36
C SER A 101 3.33 -6.12 2.68
N LEU A 102 4.58 -6.49 2.98
CA LEU A 102 5.25 -6.03 4.20
C LEU A 102 5.38 -4.51 4.27
N THR A 103 5.58 -3.86 3.12
CA THR A 103 5.65 -2.39 3.01
C THR A 103 4.30 -1.74 3.28
N SER A 104 3.23 -2.24 2.67
CA SER A 104 1.87 -1.74 2.88
C SER A 104 1.39 -1.98 4.31
N PHE A 105 1.73 -3.14 4.88
CA PHE A 105 1.43 -3.43 6.29
C PHE A 105 2.18 -2.50 7.23
N ARG A 106 3.46 -2.20 6.97
CA ARG A 106 4.23 -1.22 7.77
C ARG A 106 3.60 0.17 7.69
N ALA A 107 3.27 0.63 6.49
CA ALA A 107 2.63 1.92 6.30
C ALA A 107 1.27 1.99 7.03
N LEU A 108 0.49 0.90 7.02
CA LEU A 108 -0.77 0.79 7.76
C LEU A 108 -0.54 0.85 9.29
N MET A 109 0.49 0.18 9.80
CA MET A 109 0.82 0.20 11.23
C MET A 109 1.34 1.57 11.68
N ASP A 110 2.08 2.29 10.83
CA ASP A 110 2.65 3.61 11.14
C ASP A 110 1.58 4.69 11.33
N ILE A 111 0.45 4.62 10.62
CA ILE A 111 -0.70 5.52 10.82
C ILE A 111 -1.67 5.01 11.91
N GLY A 112 -1.54 3.75 12.33
CA GLY A 112 -2.37 3.14 13.35
C GLY A 112 -1.99 3.60 14.76
N THR A 113 -2.99 3.91 15.58
CA THR A 113 -2.79 4.23 17.00
C THR A 113 -3.28 3.09 17.87
N ARG A 114 -2.41 2.54 18.72
CA ARG A 114 -2.82 1.56 19.73
C ARG A 114 -3.55 2.25 20.87
N ARG A 115 -4.72 1.74 21.24
CA ARG A 115 -5.54 2.24 22.35
C ARG A 115 -6.08 1.07 23.17
N THR A 116 -6.09 1.26 24.48
CA THR A 116 -6.70 0.31 25.43
C THR A 116 -8.01 0.91 25.92
N TYR A 117 -9.05 0.09 25.95
CA TYR A 117 -10.39 0.40 26.42
C TYR A 117 -10.72 -0.49 27.61
N ASN A 118 -11.41 0.09 28.60
CA ASN A 118 -11.79 -0.64 29.80
C ASN A 118 -13.13 -1.36 29.61
N ASP A 119 -13.47 -2.21 30.59
CA ASP A 119 -14.75 -2.90 30.61
C ASP A 119 -15.92 -1.91 30.54
N GLY A 120 -16.85 -2.18 29.62
CA GLY A 120 -18.02 -1.33 29.41
C GLY A 120 -17.83 -0.14 28.48
N ASP A 121 -16.58 0.20 28.09
CA ASP A 121 -16.33 1.27 27.12
C ASP A 121 -17.01 0.99 25.77
N VAL A 122 -17.46 2.04 25.09
CA VAL A 122 -18.18 1.95 23.83
C VAL A 122 -17.27 2.39 22.68
N LEU A 123 -16.99 1.49 21.76
CA LEU A 123 -16.19 1.77 20.56
C LEU A 123 -17.03 2.49 19.49
N THR A 124 -18.26 2.02 19.26
CA THR A 124 -19.17 2.61 18.26
C THR A 124 -20.60 2.62 18.82
N VAL A 125 -21.41 3.59 18.38
CA VAL A 125 -22.83 3.69 18.74
C VAL A 125 -23.67 3.52 17.48
N ALA A 126 -24.67 2.62 17.53
CA ALA A 126 -25.55 2.35 16.41
C ALA A 126 -26.19 3.62 15.86
N ASN A 127 -26.26 3.76 14.56
CA ASN A 127 -26.80 4.89 13.82
C ASN A 127 -26.06 6.24 14.04
N GLN A 128 -24.89 6.24 14.64
CA GLN A 128 -24.04 7.43 14.71
C GLN A 128 -22.91 7.36 13.64
N PRO A 129 -22.45 8.53 13.17
CA PRO A 129 -21.30 8.58 12.30
C PRO A 129 -20.07 7.92 12.96
N CYS A 130 -19.33 7.14 12.19
CA CYS A 130 -18.12 6.48 12.64
C CYS A 130 -17.08 6.50 11.52
N ASP A 131 -16.16 7.45 11.61
CA ASP A 131 -15.10 7.67 10.63
C ASP A 131 -13.79 6.96 11.02
N THR A 132 -13.88 6.01 11.95
CA THR A 132 -12.73 5.32 12.51
C THR A 132 -12.82 3.82 12.25
N LEU A 133 -11.74 3.22 11.77
CA LEU A 133 -11.61 1.77 11.65
C LEU A 133 -10.91 1.23 12.90
N PHE A 134 -11.45 0.16 13.45
CA PHE A 134 -10.88 -0.54 14.61
C PHE A 134 -10.45 -1.95 14.24
N PHE A 135 -9.38 -2.41 14.87
CA PHE A 135 -8.94 -3.81 14.84
C PHE A 135 -8.65 -4.27 16.27
N ILE A 136 -9.27 -5.35 16.71
CA ILE A 136 -9.08 -5.90 18.06
C ILE A 136 -7.79 -6.74 18.09
N VAL A 137 -6.78 -6.26 18.81
CA VAL A 137 -5.52 -6.94 19.05
C VAL A 137 -5.68 -7.97 20.18
N SER A 138 -6.34 -7.57 21.27
CA SER A 138 -6.62 -8.43 22.41
C SER A 138 -7.93 -8.06 23.10
N GLY A 139 -8.51 -9.00 23.84
CA GLY A 139 -9.78 -8.79 24.55
C GLY A 139 -11.00 -9.23 23.76
N LYS A 140 -12.18 -8.82 24.24
CA LYS A 140 -13.49 -9.17 23.69
C LYS A 140 -14.42 -7.96 23.71
N ALA A 141 -15.29 -7.87 22.72
CA ALA A 141 -16.36 -6.87 22.68
C ALA A 141 -17.67 -7.52 22.22
N SER A 142 -18.80 -6.95 22.64
CA SER A 142 -20.13 -7.38 22.21
C SER A 142 -20.74 -6.33 21.27
N MET A 143 -21.39 -6.81 20.22
CA MET A 143 -22.10 -5.98 19.27
C MET A 143 -23.59 -6.15 19.44
N THR A 144 -24.28 -5.03 19.62
CA THR A 144 -25.76 -4.98 19.72
C THR A 144 -26.31 -4.08 18.61
N ASN A 145 -27.53 -4.37 18.14
CA ASN A 145 -28.21 -3.49 17.19
C ASN A 145 -28.82 -2.24 17.90
N ALA A 146 -29.41 -1.35 17.13
CA ALA A 146 -30.07 -0.15 17.65
C ALA A 146 -31.22 -0.44 18.67
N SER A 147 -31.79 -1.65 18.64
CA SER A 147 -32.82 -2.08 19.59
C SER A 147 -32.25 -2.77 20.84
N GLY A 148 -30.94 -2.81 21.01
CA GLY A 148 -30.25 -3.45 22.13
C GLY A 148 -30.14 -4.99 22.02
N LYS A 149 -30.62 -5.61 20.92
CA LYS A 149 -30.49 -7.05 20.72
C LYS A 149 -29.05 -7.40 20.39
N HIS A 150 -28.50 -8.39 21.08
CA HIS A 150 -27.16 -8.93 20.80
C HIS A 150 -27.10 -9.50 19.36
N ILE A 151 -26.09 -9.07 18.62
CA ILE A 151 -25.83 -9.55 17.26
C ILE A 151 -24.72 -10.59 17.27
N SER A 152 -23.57 -10.26 17.90
CA SER A 152 -22.39 -11.10 17.85
C SER A 152 -21.34 -10.66 18.85
N LYS A 153 -20.40 -11.57 19.16
CA LYS A 153 -19.18 -11.31 19.93
C LYS A 153 -18.03 -11.05 19.00
N LEU A 154 -17.21 -10.07 19.33
CA LEU A 154 -16.00 -9.69 18.65
C LEU A 154 -14.81 -10.11 19.51
N GLN A 155 -13.78 -10.67 18.88
CA GLN A 155 -12.59 -11.15 19.55
C GLN A 155 -11.34 -10.70 18.78
N ARG A 156 -10.15 -11.09 19.25
CA ARG A 156 -8.88 -10.85 18.55
C ARG A 156 -9.01 -11.14 17.05
N GLY A 157 -8.52 -10.22 16.23
CA GLY A 157 -8.58 -10.32 14.77
C GLY A 157 -9.88 -9.81 14.15
N ALA A 158 -10.84 -9.33 14.93
CA ALA A 158 -12.05 -8.75 14.40
C ALA A 158 -11.85 -7.26 14.06
N PHE A 159 -12.55 -6.83 12.99
CA PHE A 159 -12.67 -5.42 12.63
C PHE A 159 -14.07 -4.91 13.04
N PRO A 160 -14.19 -4.24 14.19
CA PRO A 160 -15.42 -3.57 14.57
C PRO A 160 -15.87 -2.57 13.52
N ASN A 161 -17.14 -2.65 13.11
CA ASN A 161 -17.77 -1.70 12.19
C ASN A 161 -17.15 -1.59 10.78
N CYS A 162 -16.38 -2.59 10.33
CA CYS A 162 -15.72 -2.57 9.02
C CYS A 162 -16.67 -2.37 7.83
N MET A 163 -17.88 -2.94 7.89
CA MET A 163 -18.86 -2.84 6.80
C MET A 163 -19.34 -1.40 6.56
N SER A 164 -19.43 -0.59 7.61
CA SER A 164 -19.80 0.83 7.47
C SER A 164 -18.67 1.61 6.81
N PHE A 165 -17.43 1.30 7.17
CA PHE A 165 -16.24 1.94 6.63
C PHE A 165 -16.04 1.60 5.13
N GLN A 166 -16.15 0.31 4.74
CA GLN A 166 -16.06 -0.12 3.35
C GLN A 166 -17.05 0.60 2.44
N ARG A 167 -18.28 0.80 2.91
CA ARG A 167 -19.35 1.36 2.08
C ARG A 167 -19.14 2.83 1.73
N ALA A 168 -18.50 3.62 2.56
CA ALA A 168 -18.39 5.06 2.36
C ALA A 168 -16.95 5.50 1.98
N GLY A 169 -15.93 4.93 2.59
CA GLY A 169 -14.53 5.33 2.34
C GLY A 169 -14.05 4.95 0.94
N TRP A 170 -14.38 3.75 0.48
CA TRP A 170 -13.85 3.23 -0.78
C TRP A 170 -14.67 3.60 -2.02
N ASP A 171 -15.93 3.97 -1.86
CA ASP A 171 -16.73 4.56 -2.95
C ASP A 171 -16.32 6.02 -3.27
N SER A 172 -15.75 6.75 -2.33
CA SER A 172 -15.24 8.11 -2.58
C SER A 172 -13.98 8.08 -3.46
N THR A 173 -13.07 7.16 -3.22
CA THR A 173 -11.85 6.95 -4.02
C THR A 173 -12.20 6.56 -5.47
N ARG A 174 -13.22 5.72 -5.68
CA ARG A 174 -13.71 5.39 -7.03
C ARG A 174 -14.26 6.58 -7.81
N ARG A 175 -14.87 7.55 -7.15
CA ARG A 175 -15.44 8.72 -7.81
C ARG A 175 -14.38 9.71 -8.29
N HIS A 176 -13.30 9.87 -7.56
CA HIS A 176 -12.20 10.75 -7.97
C HIS A 176 -11.40 10.22 -9.17
N SER A 177 -11.20 8.92 -9.26
CA SER A 177 -10.51 8.31 -10.41
C SER A 177 -11.32 8.32 -11.71
N SER A 178 -12.65 8.46 -11.65
CA SER A 178 -13.51 8.55 -12.85
C SER A 178 -13.73 9.97 -13.37
N SER A 179 -13.43 11.01 -12.57
CA SER A 179 -13.64 12.41 -12.96
C SER A 179 -12.44 13.06 -13.65
N SER A 180 -11.26 12.43 -13.63
CA SER A 180 -10.04 12.97 -14.25
C SER A 180 -9.90 12.70 -15.76
N SER A 181 -10.85 11.98 -16.41
CA SER A 181 -10.76 11.61 -17.82
C SER A 181 -11.73 12.35 -18.76
N SER A 182 -12.42 13.39 -18.30
CA SER A 182 -13.31 14.18 -19.17
C SER A 182 -12.96 15.67 -19.17
N SER A 183 -11.79 16.00 -19.71
CA SER A 183 -11.47 17.37 -20.14
C SER A 183 -11.39 17.40 -21.67
N GLY A 184 -12.39 18.01 -22.29
CA GLY A 184 -12.28 18.49 -23.67
C GLY A 184 -13.52 18.23 -24.49
N ILE A 185 -14.39 19.20 -24.57
CA ILE A 185 -14.74 19.94 -25.79
C ILE A 185 -15.91 20.86 -25.40
N HIS A 186 -15.63 22.16 -25.53
CA HIS A 186 -16.63 23.21 -25.52
C HIS A 186 -17.42 23.13 -26.83
N ASP A 187 -18.73 23.06 -26.74
CA ASP A 187 -19.61 23.66 -27.71
C ASP A 187 -20.76 24.39 -26.98
N ASN A 188 -20.83 25.69 -27.22
CA ASN A 188 -21.89 26.57 -26.81
C ASN A 188 -23.14 26.20 -27.60
N ASP A 189 -24.26 25.97 -26.95
CA ASP A 189 -25.54 26.51 -27.40
C ASP A 189 -26.56 26.58 -26.24
N THR A 190 -27.18 27.72 -26.24
CA THR A 190 -28.19 28.29 -25.36
C THR A 190 -29.48 27.49 -25.30
N SER A 191 -29.98 27.20 -24.10
CA SER A 191 -31.43 27.40 -23.79
C SER A 191 -31.70 27.21 -22.31
N SER A 192 -32.32 28.21 -21.72
CA SER A 192 -32.86 28.32 -20.38
C SER A 192 -33.95 27.28 -20.08
N SER A 193 -33.79 26.59 -18.97
CA SER A 193 -34.93 26.07 -18.19
C SER A 193 -34.50 25.92 -16.75
N ASP A 194 -35.17 26.70 -15.89
CA ASP A 194 -35.13 26.59 -14.46
C ASP A 194 -35.54 25.16 -14.04
N SER A 195 -34.61 24.44 -13.47
CA SER A 195 -34.90 23.25 -12.70
C SER A 195 -34.12 23.36 -11.41
N ASP A 196 -34.88 23.56 -10.33
CA ASP A 196 -34.45 23.45 -8.94
C ASP A 196 -33.59 22.20 -8.78
N SER A 197 -32.28 22.35 -8.89
CA SER A 197 -31.33 21.35 -8.47
C SER A 197 -31.31 21.34 -6.94
N ASN A 198 -32.26 20.59 -6.38
CA ASN A 198 -32.21 20.08 -5.04
C ASN A 198 -30.90 19.27 -4.95
N SER A 199 -29.80 19.93 -4.62
CA SER A 199 -28.54 19.32 -4.26
C SER A 199 -28.77 18.55 -2.96
N ASN A 200 -29.32 17.35 -3.11
CA ASN A 200 -29.26 16.35 -2.08
C ASN A 200 -27.76 16.15 -1.80
N ASN A 201 -27.29 16.89 -0.79
CA ASN A 201 -26.05 16.63 -0.07
C ASN A 201 -26.23 15.21 0.51
N ASN A 202 -25.95 14.20 -0.31
CA ASN A 202 -25.73 12.84 0.15
C ASN A 202 -24.42 12.87 0.94
N ASN A 203 -24.45 13.44 2.14
CA ASN A 203 -23.56 13.10 3.21
C ASN A 203 -23.84 11.61 3.49
N ASN A 204 -23.20 10.74 2.73
CA ASN A 204 -23.06 9.33 3.07
C ASN A 204 -22.19 9.28 4.33
N ASN A 205 -22.78 9.69 5.46
CA ASN A 205 -22.16 9.56 6.76
C ASN A 205 -21.93 8.07 6.97
N ASN A 206 -20.70 7.68 7.25
CA ASN A 206 -20.31 6.35 7.71
C ASN A 206 -21.07 6.03 8.99
N VAL A 207 -22.25 5.46 8.88
CA VAL A 207 -23.10 5.21 10.04
C VAL A 207 -22.80 3.82 10.59
N ALA A 208 -22.51 3.74 11.89
CA ALA A 208 -22.26 2.49 12.56
C ALA A 208 -23.52 1.59 12.58
N TYR A 209 -23.35 0.31 12.18
CA TYR A 209 -24.45 -0.66 12.16
C TYR A 209 -24.90 -1.10 13.55
N GLY A 210 -24.04 -1.00 14.53
CA GLY A 210 -24.30 -1.47 15.87
C GLY A 210 -23.54 -0.70 16.93
N THR A 211 -24.02 -0.83 18.16
CA THR A 211 -23.27 -0.39 19.33
C THR A 211 -22.32 -1.51 19.74
N ILE A 212 -21.03 -1.18 19.81
CA ILE A 212 -19.97 -2.11 20.19
C ILE A 212 -19.44 -1.71 21.56
N ARG A 213 -19.54 -2.62 22.52
CA ARG A 213 -19.12 -2.41 23.91
C ARG A 213 -18.05 -3.43 24.29
N CYS A 214 -17.02 -2.96 24.96
CA CYS A 214 -15.93 -3.80 25.48
C CYS A 214 -16.43 -4.71 26.62
N GLU A 215 -15.98 -5.96 26.60
CA GLU A 215 -16.18 -6.97 27.66
C GLU A 215 -14.80 -7.25 28.28
N GLY A 216 -14.49 -6.58 29.40
CA GLY A 216 -13.15 -6.52 29.97
C GLY A 216 -12.23 -5.55 29.24
N ASP A 217 -10.95 -5.63 29.53
CA ASP A 217 -9.92 -4.80 28.88
C ASP A 217 -9.73 -5.23 27.43
N VAL A 218 -9.81 -4.26 26.52
CA VAL A 218 -9.69 -4.49 25.07
C VAL A 218 -8.61 -3.57 24.51
N GLU A 219 -7.66 -4.16 23.82
CA GLU A 219 -6.64 -3.41 23.09
C GLU A 219 -7.00 -3.40 21.60
N CYS A 220 -7.03 -2.21 21.02
CA CYS A 220 -7.33 -1.99 19.61
C CYS A 220 -6.23 -1.21 18.90
N ILE A 221 -6.01 -1.50 17.63
CA ILE A 221 -5.40 -0.57 16.69
C ILE A 221 -6.54 0.23 16.07
N VAL A 222 -6.36 1.53 16.02
CA VAL A 222 -7.37 2.50 15.61
C VAL A 222 -6.80 3.33 14.48
N TRP A 223 -7.48 3.37 13.35
CA TRP A 223 -7.14 4.20 12.20
C TRP A 223 -8.20 5.28 12.00
N ASP A 224 -7.74 6.51 11.85
CA ASP A 224 -8.60 7.59 11.40
C ASP A 224 -8.97 7.40 9.93
N GLY A 225 -10.19 7.77 9.57
CA GLY A 225 -10.71 7.53 8.23
C GLY A 225 -10.01 8.34 7.15
N GLU A 226 -9.61 9.59 7.44
CA GLU A 226 -8.92 10.45 6.49
C GLU A 226 -7.48 9.96 6.24
N ASP A 227 -6.77 9.58 7.31
CA ASP A 227 -5.40 9.06 7.22
C ASP A 227 -5.38 7.73 6.46
N LEU A 228 -6.34 6.85 6.77
CA LEU A 228 -6.46 5.56 6.09
C LEU A 228 -6.83 5.73 4.61
N GLN A 229 -7.72 6.64 4.28
CA GLN A 229 -8.06 6.92 2.90
C GLN A 229 -6.86 7.45 2.12
N THR A 230 -6.12 8.40 2.68
CA THR A 230 -4.90 8.96 2.08
C THR A 230 -3.85 7.87 1.83
N LEU A 231 -3.69 6.95 2.79
CA LEU A 231 -2.78 5.82 2.64
C LEU A 231 -3.23 4.89 1.50
N LEU A 232 -4.51 4.53 1.47
CA LEU A 232 -5.06 3.64 0.44
C LEU A 232 -4.91 4.23 -0.96
N GLU A 233 -5.12 5.53 -1.13
CA GLU A 233 -4.93 6.23 -2.40
C GLU A 233 -3.46 6.24 -2.82
N THR A 234 -2.55 6.48 -1.89
CA THR A 234 -1.10 6.54 -2.15
C THR A 234 -0.53 5.20 -2.63
N TYR A 235 -0.98 4.08 -2.06
CA TYR A 235 -0.45 2.74 -2.36
C TYR A 235 -1.31 1.94 -3.36
N ASN A 236 -2.39 2.53 -3.88
CA ASN A 236 -3.30 1.81 -4.77
C ASN A 236 -2.69 1.50 -6.15
N ASP A 237 -1.88 2.41 -6.69
CA ASP A 237 -1.31 2.25 -8.04
C ASP A 237 -0.22 1.18 -8.09
N ASP A 238 0.57 1.03 -7.01
CA ASP A 238 1.72 0.14 -6.98
C ASP A 238 1.41 -1.26 -6.39
N ASP A 239 0.49 -1.36 -5.42
CA ASP A 239 0.28 -2.58 -4.63
C ASP A 239 -1.17 -3.06 -4.54
N ASP A 240 -2.10 -2.47 -5.29
CA ASP A 240 -3.54 -2.79 -5.20
C ASP A 240 -4.05 -2.82 -3.73
N MET A 241 -3.56 -1.88 -2.92
CA MET A 241 -3.73 -1.91 -1.46
C MET A 241 -5.21 -1.95 -1.04
N ILE A 242 -6.08 -1.27 -1.78
CA ILE A 242 -7.54 -1.30 -1.54
C ILE A 242 -8.08 -2.71 -1.67
N LEU A 243 -7.71 -3.43 -2.73
CA LEU A 243 -8.17 -4.80 -2.98
C LEU A 243 -7.65 -5.77 -1.91
N ARG A 244 -6.41 -5.59 -1.50
CA ARG A 244 -5.78 -6.42 -0.45
C ARG A 244 -6.39 -6.15 0.92
N MET A 245 -6.69 -4.88 1.23
CA MET A 245 -7.36 -4.53 2.48
C MET A 245 -8.80 -5.05 2.53
N ASP A 246 -9.53 -5.01 1.40
CA ASP A 246 -10.82 -5.69 1.26
C ASP A 246 -10.71 -7.18 1.60
N HIS A 247 -9.69 -7.84 1.08
CA HIS A 247 -9.46 -9.26 1.36
C HIS A 247 -9.20 -9.52 2.85
N VAL A 248 -8.37 -8.70 3.49
CA VAL A 248 -8.12 -8.78 4.95
C VAL A 248 -9.41 -8.68 5.75
N VAL A 249 -10.25 -7.68 5.44
CA VAL A 249 -11.50 -7.46 6.15
C VAL A 249 -12.51 -8.60 5.90
N ILE A 250 -12.62 -9.06 4.67
CA ILE A 250 -13.52 -10.18 4.31
C ILE A 250 -13.08 -11.47 5.01
N GLU A 251 -11.78 -11.77 5.02
CA GLU A 251 -11.26 -12.94 5.71
C GLU A 251 -11.56 -12.88 7.21
N ALA A 252 -11.39 -11.72 7.86
CA ALA A 252 -11.74 -11.54 9.27
C ALA A 252 -13.24 -11.74 9.53
N VAL A 253 -14.11 -11.26 8.65
CA VAL A 253 -15.56 -11.48 8.74
C VAL A 253 -15.91 -12.96 8.57
N ILE A 254 -15.30 -13.65 7.61
CA ILE A 254 -15.51 -15.09 7.38
C ILE A 254 -15.06 -15.89 8.60
N ARG A 255 -13.85 -15.62 9.12
CA ARG A 255 -13.34 -16.29 10.34
C ARG A 255 -14.30 -16.13 11.52
N ARG A 256 -14.81 -14.93 11.72
CA ARG A 256 -15.80 -14.62 12.76
C ARG A 256 -17.08 -15.46 12.59
N LEU A 257 -17.63 -15.50 11.37
CA LEU A 257 -18.83 -16.27 11.08
C LEU A 257 -18.65 -17.76 11.32
N LEU A 258 -17.48 -18.30 11.02
CA LEU A 258 -17.13 -19.69 11.28
C LEU A 258 -17.09 -19.99 12.79
N VAL A 259 -16.62 -19.04 13.61
CA VAL A 259 -16.55 -19.18 15.07
C VAL A 259 -17.94 -19.04 15.71
N ASP A 260 -18.76 -18.07 15.24
CA ASP A 260 -20.11 -17.85 15.77
C ASP A 260 -21.13 -18.92 15.33
N SER A 261 -20.77 -19.74 14.31
CA SER A 261 -21.70 -20.67 13.66
C SER A 261 -21.74 -22.07 14.26
N GLU A 262 -21.69 -22.24 15.56
CA GLU A 262 -22.10 -23.53 16.14
C GLU A 262 -23.59 -23.84 15.86
N GLY A 263 -24.08 -23.55 14.65
CA GLY A 263 -25.43 -23.91 14.22
C GLY A 263 -26.14 -23.07 13.17
N ALA A 264 -25.59 -21.98 12.66
CA ALA A 264 -26.26 -21.14 11.65
C ALA A 264 -25.68 -21.35 10.24
N ASN A 265 -26.53 -21.26 9.22
CA ASN A 265 -26.23 -21.47 7.78
C ASN A 265 -25.14 -20.50 7.24
N VAL A 266 -23.88 -20.74 7.61
CA VAL A 266 -22.69 -20.03 7.09
C VAL A 266 -22.63 -20.11 5.55
N THR A 267 -23.13 -21.21 4.98
CA THR A 267 -23.18 -21.44 3.55
C THR A 267 -23.96 -20.37 2.78
N ASP A 268 -25.04 -19.86 3.36
CA ASP A 268 -25.87 -18.82 2.69
C ASP A 268 -25.20 -17.45 2.73
N TYR A 269 -24.48 -17.13 3.78
CA TYR A 269 -23.74 -15.87 3.89
C TYR A 269 -22.50 -15.85 2.99
N ILE A 270 -21.73 -16.94 2.95
CA ILE A 270 -20.61 -17.11 2.02
C ILE A 270 -21.11 -17.03 0.57
N ARG A 271 -22.29 -17.59 0.27
CA ARG A 271 -22.91 -17.49 -1.03
C ARG A 271 -23.24 -16.04 -1.43
N VAL A 272 -23.77 -15.24 -0.53
CA VAL A 272 -24.09 -13.81 -0.76
C VAL A 272 -22.84 -12.99 -1.03
N ILE A 273 -21.79 -13.20 -0.23
CA ILE A 273 -20.50 -12.51 -0.44
C ILE A 273 -19.86 -12.95 -1.76
N SER A 274 -19.79 -14.26 -2.01
CA SER A 274 -19.18 -14.77 -3.25
C SER A 274 -19.95 -14.38 -4.51
N GLN A 275 -21.26 -14.27 -4.45
CA GLN A 275 -22.10 -13.78 -5.57
C GLN A 275 -21.90 -12.29 -5.82
N GLY A 276 -21.79 -11.47 -4.77
CA GLY A 276 -21.43 -10.04 -4.89
C GLY A 276 -20.09 -9.84 -5.58
N TRP A 277 -19.08 -10.58 -5.16
CA TRP A 277 -17.72 -10.53 -5.72
C TRP A 277 -17.65 -11.05 -7.17
N ALA A 278 -18.34 -12.14 -7.47
CA ALA A 278 -18.38 -12.67 -8.83
C ALA A 278 -19.05 -11.70 -9.82
N HIS A 279 -20.08 -10.99 -9.37
CA HIS A 279 -20.80 -10.03 -10.21
C HIS A 279 -19.94 -8.79 -10.49
N GLU A 280 -19.19 -8.30 -9.53
CA GLU A 280 -18.33 -7.12 -9.65
C GLU A 280 -17.11 -7.40 -10.52
N ASN A 281 -16.44 -8.54 -10.35
CA ASN A 281 -15.32 -8.97 -11.19
C ASN A 281 -15.74 -9.20 -12.66
N VAL A 282 -16.94 -9.69 -12.91
CA VAL A 282 -17.48 -9.85 -14.28
C VAL A 282 -17.77 -8.49 -14.92
N GLN A 283 -18.30 -7.54 -14.16
CA GLN A 283 -18.52 -6.16 -14.63
C GLN A 283 -17.21 -5.45 -14.96
N GLN A 284 -16.20 -5.54 -14.10
CA GLN A 284 -14.88 -4.93 -14.35
C GLN A 284 -14.17 -5.55 -15.58
N ARG A 285 -14.25 -6.87 -15.76
CA ARG A 285 -13.72 -7.53 -16.96
C ARG A 285 -14.44 -7.08 -18.24
N LYS A 286 -15.77 -6.88 -18.19
CA LYS A 286 -16.54 -6.33 -19.31
C LYS A 286 -16.12 -4.89 -19.64
N ILE A 287 -15.95 -4.02 -18.63
CA ILE A 287 -15.51 -2.65 -18.84
C ILE A 287 -14.10 -2.61 -19.43
N LYS A 288 -13.14 -3.37 -18.87
CA LYS A 288 -11.79 -3.49 -19.45
C LYS A 288 -11.79 -3.99 -20.89
N SER A 289 -12.60 -4.98 -21.21
CA SER A 289 -12.69 -5.50 -22.58
C SER A 289 -13.30 -4.52 -23.56
N MET A 290 -14.28 -3.71 -23.15
CA MET A 290 -14.87 -2.66 -23.97
C MET A 290 -13.90 -1.50 -24.21
N THR A 291 -13.13 -1.10 -23.19
CA THR A 291 -12.12 -0.03 -23.31
C THR A 291 -10.98 -0.43 -24.25
N THR A 292 -10.54 -1.70 -24.16
CA THR A 292 -9.48 -2.23 -25.04
C THR A 292 -9.98 -2.35 -26.50
N LYS A 293 -11.26 -2.69 -26.70
CA LYS A 293 -11.85 -2.78 -28.02
C LYS A 293 -11.99 -1.39 -28.67
N ARG A 294 -12.43 -0.39 -27.90
CA ARG A 294 -12.56 1.00 -28.35
C ARG A 294 -11.21 1.62 -28.78
N LYS A 295 -10.12 1.38 -28.01
CA LYS A 295 -8.78 1.80 -28.40
C LYS A 295 -8.29 1.16 -29.71
N LYS A 296 -8.61 -0.11 -29.95
CA LYS A 296 -8.24 -0.79 -31.20
C LYS A 296 -9.04 -0.31 -32.42
N ASP A 297 -10.25 0.19 -32.23
CA ASP A 297 -11.09 0.69 -33.29
C ASP A 297 -10.74 2.17 -33.64
N GLU A 298 -10.13 2.91 -32.69
CA GLU A 298 -9.62 4.28 -32.90
C GLU A 298 -8.20 4.31 -33.55
N GLU A 299 -7.47 3.18 -33.54
CA GLU A 299 -6.16 3.03 -34.18
C GLU A 299 -6.23 2.48 -35.62
N LYS A 300 -7.44 2.19 -36.15
CA LYS A 300 -7.68 1.77 -37.54
C LYS A 300 -8.29 2.90 -38.36
#